data_e48ec2ae3ca9ca5d249175742b1dd7a2
#
_entry.id   e48ec2ae3ca9ca5d249175742b1dd7a2
#
_cell.length_a   1.000
_cell.length_b   1.000
_cell.length_c   1.000
_cell.angle_alpha   90.00
_cell.angle_beta   90.00
_cell.angle_gamma   90.00
#
_symmetry.space_group_name_H-M   'P 1'
#
loop_
_entity.id
_entity.type
_entity.pdbx_description
1 polymer ?
#
loop_
_entity_poly.entity_id
_entity_poly.type
_entity_poly.pdbx_seq_one_letter_code
_entity_poly.pdbx_strand_id
1 'polypeptide(L)'
;MKINQNIETTEYKQLLKVYHKKSDRHVLVLETNLSYQAKCKVFHYAELERKAGNELVVIMKNNYIQLIRTKKYRKLKLLYGKYANSSDKKKCKEIANELNTLQKQYNVTWDYCRTAMIPIGKKYGLNSIFALTKAEDVWRALEKCLYSDGNNIHYSKRENLPNIRAKQSNRGIAISNVENKLQFKFNNLKFGVFVKDRFQKDEVNGILKYLSQPYVIDKQAIDVFNKDNICISTYRPCYATLVCKKIRNKVRVYVHITIEGTANPKYDRFGNVKHKLGKGIVGCDIGTQTIAYTSDSEVGLKNLAERGRSIFTNERKERLIYRAMDRSRRINNPQNYNDDGTIKKGHKVWKYSNRYKKLKNKHTQLCRINSINRHLAINEDINHLRSIADTFVTEPKNAKKLQRRAKNTTINAKGKINRKRRFGKSIKNRCPGYFQLQIKNKFNNTNGVYIEVPNDYKASQYDHTADNYIKKKLSDRMYKLFDGTLVQRDWYSSYLLYCIDYK
;
A
#
# COMPACT_ATOMS: atom_id res chain seq x y z
N MET A 1 42.47 -26.81 0.19
CA MET A 1 41.41 -27.83 0.10
C MET A 1 40.25 -27.24 -0.70
N LYS A 2 40.07 -27.67 -1.95
CA LYS A 2 38.88 -27.31 -2.73
C LYS A 2 37.76 -28.23 -2.27
N ILE A 3 36.90 -27.73 -1.39
CA ILE A 3 35.69 -28.42 -1.00
C ILE A 3 34.73 -28.43 -2.21
N ASN A 4 34.10 -29.56 -2.45
CA ASN A 4 33.19 -29.83 -3.56
C ASN A 4 32.10 -28.75 -3.64
N GLN A 5 32.30 -27.69 -4.39
CA GLN A 5 31.41 -26.54 -4.56
C GLN A 5 30.10 -26.88 -5.28
N ASN A 6 29.95 -28.08 -5.85
CA ASN A 6 28.81 -28.39 -6.75
C ASN A 6 27.60 -29.02 -6.05
N ILE A 7 27.76 -29.77 -4.98
CA ILE A 7 26.62 -30.39 -4.24
C ILE A 7 25.99 -29.35 -3.31
N GLU A 8 26.82 -28.59 -2.59
CA GLU A 8 26.38 -27.48 -1.74
C GLU A 8 25.57 -26.41 -2.48
N THR A 9 25.88 -26.14 -3.75
CA THR A 9 25.19 -25.07 -4.50
C THR A 9 23.76 -25.40 -4.89
N THR A 10 23.40 -26.68 -5.07
CA THR A 10 22.02 -27.06 -5.52
C THR A 10 21.06 -27.13 -4.32
N GLU A 11 21.45 -27.75 -3.24
CA GLU A 11 20.66 -27.82 -1.99
C GLU A 11 20.54 -26.44 -1.35
N TYR A 12 21.61 -25.67 -1.29
CA TYR A 12 21.60 -24.28 -0.83
C TYR A 12 20.65 -23.43 -1.68
N LYS A 13 20.64 -23.57 -3.00
CA LYS A 13 19.68 -22.88 -3.87
C LYS A 13 18.22 -23.26 -3.61
N GLN A 14 17.98 -24.51 -3.25
CA GLN A 14 16.64 -24.97 -2.87
C GLN A 14 16.22 -24.41 -1.51
N LEU A 15 17.10 -24.44 -0.50
CA LEU A 15 16.86 -23.83 0.81
C LEU A 15 16.62 -22.33 0.70
N LEU A 16 17.43 -21.63 -0.09
CA LEU A 16 17.21 -20.21 -0.38
C LEU A 16 15.84 -19.94 -1.02
N LYS A 17 15.38 -20.79 -1.95
CA LYS A 17 14.06 -20.63 -2.55
C LYS A 17 12.93 -20.77 -1.51
N VAL A 18 13.05 -21.71 -0.58
CA VAL A 18 12.09 -21.89 0.51
C VAL A 18 12.11 -20.71 1.47
N TYR A 19 13.29 -20.28 1.89
CA TYR A 19 13.48 -19.13 2.77
C TYR A 19 12.93 -17.84 2.14
N HIS A 20 13.29 -17.56 0.90
CA HIS A 20 12.87 -16.35 0.18
C HIS A 20 11.36 -16.31 -0.12
N LYS A 21 10.67 -17.44 -0.14
CA LYS A 21 9.22 -17.50 -0.29
C LYS A 21 8.49 -17.10 0.99
N LYS A 22 9.08 -17.33 2.15
CA LYS A 22 8.46 -17.14 3.47
C LYS A 22 8.98 -15.90 4.21
N SER A 23 10.09 -15.29 3.76
CA SER A 23 10.72 -14.17 4.46
C SER A 23 9.90 -12.89 4.34
N ASP A 24 9.85 -12.14 5.42
CA ASP A 24 9.31 -10.79 5.44
C ASP A 24 10.16 -9.84 4.59
N ARG A 25 9.58 -8.72 4.21
CA ARG A 25 10.28 -7.69 3.42
C ARG A 25 10.01 -6.31 3.95
N HIS A 26 11.03 -5.50 3.97
CA HIS A 26 10.91 -4.09 4.28
C HIS A 26 11.55 -3.22 3.19
N VAL A 27 11.34 -1.90 3.27
CA VAL A 27 11.82 -0.96 2.24
C VAL A 27 12.67 0.12 2.88
N LEU A 28 13.93 0.19 2.46
CA LEU A 28 14.84 1.30 2.78
C LEU A 28 14.71 2.39 1.72
N VAL A 29 14.51 3.64 2.15
CA VAL A 29 14.36 4.81 1.28
C VAL A 29 15.56 5.73 1.45
N LEU A 30 16.34 5.88 0.38
CA LEU A 30 17.54 6.73 0.37
C LEU A 30 17.44 7.79 -0.73
N GLU A 31 17.94 8.99 -0.48
CA GLU A 31 18.07 10.04 -1.50
C GLU A 31 19.33 9.81 -2.32
N THR A 32 19.21 9.89 -3.65
CA THR A 32 20.36 9.70 -4.55
C THR A 32 21.26 10.95 -4.59
N ASN A 33 22.55 10.75 -4.79
CA ASN A 33 23.53 11.83 -4.99
C ASN A 33 23.65 12.29 -6.45
N LEU A 34 22.72 11.91 -7.32
CA LEU A 34 22.69 12.29 -8.73
C LEU A 34 22.81 13.81 -8.91
N SER A 35 23.57 14.25 -9.92
CA SER A 35 23.61 15.64 -10.38
C SER A 35 22.22 16.08 -10.88
N TYR A 36 22.01 17.38 -11.04
CA TYR A 36 20.75 17.91 -11.57
C TYR A 36 20.43 17.36 -12.97
N GLN A 37 21.46 17.33 -13.85
CA GLN A 37 21.32 16.80 -15.20
C GLN A 37 20.96 15.31 -15.21
N ALA A 38 21.62 14.51 -14.36
CA ALA A 38 21.30 13.09 -14.21
C ALA A 38 19.88 12.86 -13.67
N LYS A 39 19.44 13.66 -12.71
CA LYS A 39 18.03 13.64 -12.22
C LYS A 39 17.05 13.94 -13.36
N CYS A 40 17.34 14.93 -14.22
CA CYS A 40 16.50 15.24 -15.38
C CYS A 40 16.43 14.05 -16.37
N LYS A 41 17.53 13.32 -16.60
CA LYS A 41 17.53 12.08 -17.42
C LYS A 41 16.62 11.01 -16.82
N VAL A 42 16.66 10.80 -15.49
CA VAL A 42 15.76 9.85 -14.80
C VAL A 42 14.29 10.27 -14.93
N PHE A 43 13.99 11.57 -14.78
CA PHE A 43 12.64 12.09 -14.97
C PHE A 43 12.15 11.94 -16.42
N HIS A 44 13.02 12.16 -17.40
CA HIS A 44 12.72 11.94 -18.80
C HIS A 44 12.38 10.47 -19.06
N TYR A 45 13.18 9.54 -18.54
CA TYR A 45 12.93 8.11 -18.66
C TYR A 45 11.59 7.68 -18.02
N ALA A 46 11.28 8.22 -16.84
CA ALA A 46 9.98 7.98 -16.20
C ALA A 46 8.80 8.50 -17.04
N GLU A 47 8.98 9.61 -17.78
CA GLU A 47 7.97 10.12 -18.72
C GLU A 47 7.82 9.21 -19.94
N LEU A 48 8.91 8.62 -20.46
CA LEU A 48 8.84 7.63 -21.54
C LEU A 48 8.08 6.37 -21.07
N GLU A 49 8.39 5.85 -19.88
CA GLU A 49 7.62 4.74 -19.28
C GLU A 49 6.13 5.08 -19.11
N ARG A 50 5.81 6.32 -18.71
CA ARG A 50 4.43 6.76 -18.58
C ARG A 50 3.71 6.74 -19.94
N LYS A 51 4.34 7.24 -20.99
CA LYS A 51 3.78 7.24 -22.35
C LYS A 51 3.57 5.82 -22.85
N ALA A 52 4.59 4.97 -22.73
CA ALA A 52 4.52 3.57 -23.11
C ALA A 52 3.41 2.81 -22.36
N GLY A 53 3.35 2.99 -21.04
CA GLY A 53 2.29 2.40 -20.22
C GLY A 53 0.89 2.87 -20.63
N ASN A 54 0.71 4.15 -20.96
CA ASN A 54 -0.57 4.68 -21.41
C ASN A 54 -0.98 4.13 -22.78
N GLU A 55 -0.03 3.92 -23.70
CA GLU A 55 -0.29 3.30 -24.99
C GLU A 55 -0.77 1.85 -24.81
N LEU A 56 -0.10 1.08 -23.97
CA LEU A 56 -0.54 -0.26 -23.60
C LEU A 56 -1.93 -0.26 -22.92
N VAL A 57 -2.22 0.73 -22.05
CA VAL A 57 -3.54 0.88 -21.42
C VAL A 57 -4.63 1.09 -22.48
N VAL A 58 -4.38 1.81 -23.57
CA VAL A 58 -5.35 1.97 -24.68
C VAL A 58 -5.72 0.61 -25.24
N ILE A 59 -4.73 -0.20 -25.61
CA ILE A 59 -4.92 -1.53 -26.20
C ILE A 59 -5.71 -2.43 -25.23
N MET A 60 -5.18 -2.61 -24.03
CA MET A 60 -5.77 -3.51 -23.03
C MET A 60 -7.18 -3.08 -22.60
N LYS A 61 -7.42 -1.78 -22.51
CA LYS A 61 -8.74 -1.23 -22.19
C LYS A 61 -9.76 -1.47 -23.29
N ASN A 62 -9.39 -1.32 -24.55
CA ASN A 62 -10.27 -1.59 -25.68
C ASN A 62 -10.65 -3.07 -25.72
N ASN A 63 -9.68 -3.96 -25.58
CA ASN A 63 -9.92 -5.40 -25.51
C ASN A 63 -10.84 -5.77 -24.35
N TYR A 64 -10.59 -5.21 -23.16
CA TYR A 64 -11.42 -5.42 -21.98
C TYR A 64 -12.86 -4.92 -22.18
N ILE A 65 -13.05 -3.75 -22.80
CA ILE A 65 -14.38 -3.21 -23.10
C ILE A 65 -15.14 -4.12 -24.07
N GLN A 66 -14.48 -4.65 -25.10
CA GLN A 66 -15.08 -5.62 -26.01
C GLN A 66 -15.51 -6.89 -25.26
N LEU A 67 -14.64 -7.47 -24.45
CA LEU A 67 -14.95 -8.65 -23.63
C LEU A 67 -16.19 -8.47 -22.75
N ILE A 68 -16.25 -7.39 -21.95
CA ILE A 68 -17.34 -7.16 -20.99
C ILE A 68 -18.68 -6.80 -21.67
N ARG A 69 -18.67 -6.40 -22.94
CA ARG A 69 -19.90 -6.15 -23.73
C ARG A 69 -20.57 -7.44 -24.19
N THR A 70 -19.85 -8.56 -24.24
CA THR A 70 -20.43 -9.83 -24.68
C THR A 70 -21.47 -10.36 -23.68
N LYS A 71 -22.59 -10.84 -24.20
CA LYS A 71 -23.64 -11.49 -23.39
C LYS A 71 -23.09 -12.73 -22.66
N LYS A 72 -22.28 -13.52 -23.37
CA LYS A 72 -21.66 -14.76 -22.83
C LYS A 72 -20.80 -14.46 -21.61
N TYR A 73 -19.88 -13.47 -21.68
CA TYR A 73 -19.03 -13.09 -20.54
C TYR A 73 -19.83 -12.64 -19.32
N ARG A 74 -20.87 -11.80 -19.53
CA ARG A 74 -21.73 -11.34 -18.44
C ARG A 74 -22.50 -12.46 -17.76
N LYS A 75 -23.05 -13.42 -18.55
CA LYS A 75 -23.71 -14.61 -18.03
C LYS A 75 -22.77 -15.50 -17.22
N LEU A 76 -21.60 -15.81 -17.76
CA LEU A 76 -20.57 -16.61 -17.06
C LEU A 76 -20.08 -15.93 -15.77
N LYS A 77 -19.92 -14.61 -15.79
CA LYS A 77 -19.51 -13.85 -14.59
C LYS A 77 -20.56 -13.88 -13.46
N LEU A 78 -21.83 -13.86 -13.81
CA LEU A 78 -22.93 -14.05 -12.84
C LEU A 78 -22.94 -15.47 -12.28
N LEU A 79 -22.81 -16.46 -13.16
CA LEU A 79 -22.74 -17.88 -12.75
C LEU A 79 -21.53 -18.14 -11.86
N TYR A 80 -20.35 -17.64 -12.22
CA TYR A 80 -19.15 -17.73 -11.37
C TYR A 80 -19.40 -17.15 -9.97
N GLY A 81 -20.01 -15.97 -9.88
CA GLY A 81 -20.35 -15.35 -8.60
C GLY A 81 -21.32 -16.18 -7.75
N LYS A 82 -22.24 -16.94 -8.40
CA LYS A 82 -23.17 -17.84 -7.72
C LYS A 82 -22.45 -19.09 -7.18
N TYR A 83 -21.55 -19.68 -7.97
CA TYR A 83 -20.89 -20.95 -7.61
C TYR A 83 -19.58 -20.76 -6.83
N ALA A 84 -18.99 -19.56 -6.80
CA ALA A 84 -17.73 -19.31 -6.11
C ALA A 84 -17.75 -19.65 -4.61
N ASN A 85 -18.94 -19.53 -3.96
CA ASN A 85 -19.16 -19.83 -2.54
C ASN A 85 -19.97 -21.13 -2.33
N SER A 86 -20.23 -21.90 -3.39
CA SER A 86 -20.96 -23.16 -3.28
C SER A 86 -20.01 -24.35 -3.07
N SER A 87 -20.54 -25.48 -2.64
CA SER A 87 -19.83 -26.75 -2.51
C SER A 87 -19.44 -27.36 -3.87
N ASP A 88 -20.07 -26.92 -4.96
CA ASP A 88 -19.84 -27.43 -6.32
C ASP A 88 -18.59 -26.81 -6.96
N LYS A 89 -17.43 -27.26 -6.49
CA LYS A 89 -16.11 -26.82 -6.99
C LYS A 89 -15.86 -27.21 -8.45
N LYS A 90 -16.46 -28.32 -8.93
CA LYS A 90 -16.28 -28.80 -10.31
C LYS A 90 -16.89 -27.81 -11.29
N LYS A 91 -18.15 -27.44 -11.06
CA LYS A 91 -18.88 -26.47 -11.89
C LYS A 91 -18.26 -25.07 -11.85
N CYS A 92 -17.76 -24.65 -10.69
CA CYS A 92 -17.01 -23.40 -10.57
C CYS A 92 -15.76 -23.40 -11.45
N LYS A 93 -15.02 -24.51 -11.51
CA LYS A 93 -13.83 -24.68 -12.34
C LYS A 93 -14.15 -24.70 -13.85
N GLU A 94 -15.24 -25.33 -14.26
CA GLU A 94 -15.72 -25.33 -15.65
C GLU A 94 -16.03 -23.90 -16.13
N ILE A 95 -16.80 -23.15 -15.33
CA ILE A 95 -17.13 -21.74 -15.61
C ILE A 95 -15.86 -20.87 -15.67
N ALA A 96 -14.90 -21.10 -14.77
CA ALA A 96 -13.62 -20.40 -14.79
C ALA A 96 -12.82 -20.67 -16.07
N ASN A 97 -12.82 -21.92 -16.57
CA ASN A 97 -12.17 -22.30 -17.82
C ASN A 97 -12.83 -21.62 -19.03
N GLU A 98 -14.16 -21.55 -19.09
CA GLU A 98 -14.87 -20.83 -20.14
C GLU A 98 -14.57 -19.32 -20.10
N LEU A 99 -14.51 -18.72 -18.91
CA LEU A 99 -14.09 -17.32 -18.76
C LEU A 99 -12.68 -17.08 -19.27
N ASN A 100 -11.74 -17.99 -18.96
CA ASN A 100 -10.36 -17.93 -19.43
C ASN A 100 -10.28 -18.07 -20.97
N THR A 101 -11.08 -18.93 -21.57
CA THR A 101 -11.16 -19.08 -23.02
C THR A 101 -11.63 -17.79 -23.69
N LEU A 102 -12.68 -17.14 -23.15
CA LEU A 102 -13.13 -15.85 -23.65
C LEU A 102 -12.07 -14.76 -23.46
N GLN A 103 -11.37 -14.74 -22.33
CA GLN A 103 -10.29 -13.78 -22.11
C GLN A 103 -9.17 -13.94 -23.15
N LYS A 104 -8.81 -15.19 -23.52
CA LYS A 104 -7.84 -15.48 -24.58
C LYS A 104 -8.35 -14.97 -25.93
N GLN A 105 -9.61 -15.27 -26.28
CA GLN A 105 -10.24 -14.84 -27.54
C GLN A 105 -10.23 -13.34 -27.73
N TYR A 106 -10.43 -12.57 -26.64
CA TYR A 106 -10.43 -11.10 -26.67
C TYR A 106 -9.08 -10.48 -26.32
N ASN A 107 -8.00 -11.26 -26.28
CA ASN A 107 -6.65 -10.78 -25.96
C ASN A 107 -6.56 -10.05 -24.60
N VAL A 108 -7.30 -10.55 -23.60
CA VAL A 108 -7.31 -10.03 -22.23
C VAL A 108 -6.58 -10.99 -21.32
N THR A 109 -5.29 -11.22 -21.62
CA THR A 109 -4.41 -12.13 -20.89
C THR A 109 -3.10 -11.46 -20.53
N TRP A 110 -2.38 -12.02 -19.58
CA TRP A 110 -1.02 -11.58 -19.23
C TRP A 110 -0.06 -11.72 -20.42
N ASP A 111 -0.11 -12.84 -21.12
CA ASP A 111 0.80 -13.11 -22.23
C ASP A 111 0.60 -12.10 -23.37
N TYR A 112 -0.64 -11.78 -23.71
CA TYR A 112 -0.91 -10.75 -24.70
C TYR A 112 -0.44 -9.35 -24.22
N CYS A 113 -0.71 -9.01 -22.97
CA CYS A 113 -0.26 -7.76 -22.37
C CYS A 113 1.27 -7.61 -22.45
N ARG A 114 1.99 -8.68 -22.15
CA ARG A 114 3.45 -8.74 -22.24
C ARG A 114 3.95 -8.60 -23.67
N THR A 115 3.36 -9.33 -24.61
CA THR A 115 3.74 -9.33 -26.02
C THR A 115 3.45 -7.98 -26.67
N ALA A 116 2.29 -7.38 -26.40
CA ALA A 116 1.92 -6.04 -26.89
C ALA A 116 2.87 -4.95 -26.40
N MET A 117 3.50 -5.14 -25.23
CA MET A 117 4.46 -4.18 -24.70
C MET A 117 5.81 -4.18 -25.44
N ILE A 118 6.18 -5.25 -26.14
CA ILE A 118 7.49 -5.36 -26.81
C ILE A 118 7.69 -4.25 -27.86
N PRO A 119 6.81 -4.10 -28.87
CA PRO A 119 6.96 -3.04 -29.87
C PRO A 119 6.83 -1.63 -29.26
N ILE A 120 5.94 -1.47 -28.26
CA ILE A 120 5.81 -0.19 -27.54
C ILE A 120 7.11 0.15 -26.79
N GLY A 121 7.71 -0.82 -26.11
CA GLY A 121 8.97 -0.62 -25.39
C GLY A 121 10.11 -0.21 -26.34
N LYS A 122 10.22 -0.85 -27.51
CA LYS A 122 11.18 -0.49 -28.56
C LYS A 122 10.94 0.96 -29.07
N LYS A 123 9.69 1.31 -29.36
CA LYS A 123 9.30 2.66 -29.80
C LYS A 123 9.75 3.78 -28.85
N TYR A 124 9.67 3.52 -27.56
CA TYR A 124 10.06 4.50 -26.52
C TYR A 124 11.48 4.30 -25.99
N GLY A 125 12.27 3.41 -26.56
CA GLY A 125 13.65 3.14 -26.13
C GLY A 125 13.77 2.60 -24.70
N LEU A 126 12.76 1.86 -24.23
CA LEU A 126 12.78 1.27 -22.91
C LEU A 126 13.60 -0.02 -22.89
N ASN A 127 14.41 -0.20 -21.87
CA ASN A 127 15.03 -1.48 -21.61
C ASN A 127 13.94 -2.55 -21.35
N SER A 128 14.15 -3.75 -21.86
CA SER A 128 13.18 -4.88 -21.80
C SER A 128 12.65 -5.16 -20.38
N ILE A 129 13.48 -5.01 -19.35
CA ILE A 129 13.09 -5.21 -17.95
C ILE A 129 12.08 -4.16 -17.50
N PHE A 130 12.30 -2.89 -17.85
CA PHE A 130 11.38 -1.81 -17.47
C PHE A 130 10.09 -1.87 -18.29
N ALA A 131 10.18 -2.23 -19.57
CA ALA A 131 9.01 -2.52 -20.40
C ALA A 131 8.16 -3.65 -19.78
N LEU A 132 8.78 -4.76 -19.38
CA LEU A 132 8.11 -5.88 -18.73
C LEU A 132 7.47 -5.49 -17.39
N THR A 133 8.17 -4.74 -16.54
CA THR A 133 7.61 -4.29 -15.26
C THR A 133 6.44 -3.32 -15.47
N LYS A 134 6.48 -2.52 -16.54
CA LYS A 134 5.37 -1.65 -16.91
C LYS A 134 4.16 -2.44 -17.42
N ALA A 135 4.39 -3.49 -18.21
CA ALA A 135 3.32 -4.43 -18.60
C ALA A 135 2.66 -5.07 -17.37
N GLU A 136 3.46 -5.47 -16.37
CA GLU A 136 2.92 -5.99 -15.10
C GLU A 136 2.05 -4.98 -14.36
N ASP A 137 2.43 -3.72 -14.33
CA ASP A 137 1.63 -2.67 -13.68
C ASP A 137 0.26 -2.50 -14.36
N VAL A 138 0.24 -2.54 -15.71
CA VAL A 138 -1.00 -2.47 -16.49
C VAL A 138 -1.84 -3.73 -16.29
N TRP A 139 -1.21 -4.90 -16.32
CA TRP A 139 -1.89 -6.17 -16.07
C TRP A 139 -2.52 -6.23 -14.67
N ARG A 140 -1.80 -5.87 -13.62
CA ARG A 140 -2.34 -5.81 -12.25
C ARG A 140 -3.54 -4.87 -12.12
N ALA A 141 -3.57 -3.78 -12.89
CA ALA A 141 -4.73 -2.90 -12.92
C ALA A 141 -5.93 -3.56 -13.63
N LEU A 142 -5.68 -4.31 -14.71
CA LEU A 142 -6.68 -5.08 -15.42
C LEU A 142 -7.19 -6.27 -14.60
N GLU A 143 -6.31 -7.00 -13.97
CA GLU A 143 -6.59 -8.12 -13.08
C GLU A 143 -7.56 -7.73 -11.95
N LYS A 144 -7.41 -6.54 -11.38
CA LYS A 144 -8.39 -5.99 -10.43
C LYS A 144 -9.78 -5.78 -11.04
N CYS A 145 -9.85 -5.43 -12.32
CA CYS A 145 -11.13 -5.30 -13.02
C CYS A 145 -11.75 -6.66 -13.33
N LEU A 146 -10.92 -7.68 -13.61
CA LEU A 146 -11.37 -9.03 -13.94
C LEU A 146 -11.83 -9.82 -12.68
N TYR A 147 -11.04 -9.77 -11.61
CA TYR A 147 -11.16 -10.71 -10.47
C TYR A 147 -11.48 -10.01 -9.13
N SER A 148 -11.53 -8.68 -9.09
CA SER A 148 -11.77 -7.94 -7.86
C SER A 148 -12.81 -6.83 -8.07
N ASP A 149 -12.71 -5.75 -7.32
CA ASP A 149 -13.65 -4.62 -7.31
C ASP A 149 -13.25 -3.45 -8.24
N GLY A 150 -12.29 -3.67 -9.12
CA GLY A 150 -11.87 -2.67 -10.10
C GLY A 150 -12.94 -2.42 -11.16
N ASN A 151 -13.23 -1.15 -11.44
CA ASN A 151 -14.25 -0.78 -12.45
C ASN A 151 -13.64 -0.33 -13.78
N ASN A 152 -12.39 0.12 -13.79
CA ASN A 152 -11.76 0.66 -14.98
C ASN A 152 -10.23 0.73 -14.81
N ILE A 153 -9.52 0.67 -15.94
CA ILE A 153 -8.08 0.93 -16.00
C ILE A 153 -7.87 2.42 -16.30
N HIS A 154 -7.00 3.06 -15.54
CA HIS A 154 -6.76 4.50 -15.64
C HIS A 154 -5.42 4.82 -16.26
N TYR A 155 -5.37 5.88 -17.07
CA TYR A 155 -4.14 6.45 -17.59
C TYR A 155 -3.31 7.10 -16.49
N SER A 156 -2.00 6.97 -16.58
CA SER A 156 -1.07 7.71 -15.71
C SER A 156 -0.99 9.16 -16.17
N LYS A 157 -1.30 10.09 -15.27
CA LYS A 157 -1.24 11.54 -15.54
C LYS A 157 0.21 12.03 -15.57
N ARG A 158 0.50 13.02 -16.38
CA ARG A 158 1.85 13.63 -16.51
C ARG A 158 2.40 14.18 -15.18
N GLU A 159 1.51 14.56 -14.27
CA GLU A 159 1.88 15.09 -12.95
C GLU A 159 2.31 13.99 -11.96
N ASN A 160 1.93 12.74 -12.23
CA ASN A 160 2.23 11.58 -11.42
C ASN A 160 3.10 10.62 -12.24
N LEU A 161 4.40 10.92 -12.28
CA LEU A 161 5.34 10.04 -12.97
C LEU A 161 5.33 8.66 -12.32
N PRO A 162 5.40 7.59 -13.12
CA PRO A 162 5.53 6.23 -12.59
C PRO A 162 6.87 6.07 -11.88
N ASN A 163 6.89 5.15 -10.93
CA ASN A 163 8.15 4.70 -10.33
C ASN A 163 8.84 3.75 -11.32
N ILE A 164 10.13 3.97 -11.57
CA ILE A 164 10.96 3.08 -12.39
C ILE A 164 11.37 1.90 -11.53
N ARG A 165 10.77 0.74 -11.75
CA ARG A 165 10.97 -0.46 -10.90
C ARG A 165 11.78 -1.52 -11.62
N ALA A 166 12.88 -1.97 -11.00
CA ALA A 166 13.58 -3.18 -11.40
C ALA A 166 12.87 -4.44 -10.87
N LYS A 167 13.17 -5.61 -11.44
CA LYS A 167 12.67 -6.91 -10.97
C LYS A 167 13.64 -7.62 -10.03
N GLN A 168 14.94 -7.37 -10.20
CA GLN A 168 16.02 -8.04 -9.50
C GLN A 168 17.10 -7.01 -9.14
N SER A 169 17.90 -7.32 -8.14
CA SER A 169 18.98 -6.44 -7.67
C SER A 169 20.14 -6.26 -8.64
N ASN A 170 20.29 -7.17 -9.60
CA ASN A 170 21.35 -7.15 -10.60
C ASN A 170 20.89 -6.78 -12.01
N ARG A 171 19.56 -6.57 -12.21
CA ARG A 171 18.98 -6.28 -13.53
C ARG A 171 18.11 -5.02 -13.50
N GLY A 172 18.36 -4.13 -14.44
CA GLY A 172 17.65 -2.86 -14.60
C GLY A 172 18.24 -1.77 -13.71
N ILE A 173 18.09 -1.85 -12.40
CA ILE A 173 18.76 -1.01 -11.41
C ILE A 173 19.66 -1.95 -10.61
N ALA A 174 20.93 -2.06 -11.03
CA ALA A 174 21.88 -2.92 -10.36
C ALA A 174 22.36 -2.27 -9.05
N ILE A 175 22.51 -3.10 -8.02
CA ILE A 175 23.01 -2.73 -6.69
C ILE A 175 24.34 -3.45 -6.50
N SER A 176 25.39 -2.72 -6.15
CA SER A 176 26.73 -3.26 -5.93
C SER A 176 27.40 -2.65 -4.71
N ASN A 177 28.37 -3.39 -4.15
CA ASN A 177 29.32 -2.88 -3.18
C ASN A 177 30.58 -2.44 -3.93
N VAL A 178 30.93 -1.16 -3.84
CA VAL A 178 32.17 -0.61 -4.39
C VAL A 178 32.88 0.15 -3.27
N GLU A 179 34.05 -0.26 -2.89
CA GLU A 179 34.84 0.35 -1.82
C GLU A 179 34.03 0.55 -0.51
N ASN A 180 33.31 -0.48 -0.13
CA ASN A 180 32.44 -0.48 1.04
C ASN A 180 31.34 0.61 1.03
N LYS A 181 30.90 1.02 -0.19
CA LYS A 181 29.79 1.95 -0.42
C LYS A 181 28.75 1.35 -1.35
N LEU A 182 27.49 1.62 -1.08
CA LEU A 182 26.41 1.23 -2.00
C LEU A 182 26.46 2.06 -3.27
N GLN A 183 26.63 1.39 -4.40
CA GLN A 183 26.58 1.96 -5.73
C GLN A 183 25.40 1.36 -6.51
N PHE A 184 24.76 2.21 -7.29
CA PHE A 184 23.63 1.85 -8.17
C PHE A 184 24.02 2.13 -9.62
N LYS A 185 23.62 1.23 -10.52
CA LYS A 185 23.71 1.44 -11.96
C LYS A 185 22.31 1.40 -12.58
N PHE A 186 21.93 2.46 -13.26
CA PHE A 186 20.69 2.58 -14.01
C PHE A 186 20.98 3.08 -15.41
N ASN A 187 20.80 2.23 -16.43
CA ASN A 187 21.31 2.47 -17.78
C ASN A 187 22.82 2.85 -17.71
N ASN A 188 23.18 4.01 -18.25
CA ASN A 188 24.55 4.52 -18.24
C ASN A 188 24.88 5.41 -17.02
N LEU A 189 23.94 5.53 -16.06
CA LEU A 189 24.16 6.33 -14.86
C LEU A 189 24.66 5.46 -13.72
N LYS A 190 25.82 5.81 -13.15
CA LYS A 190 26.33 5.27 -11.89
C LYS A 190 26.15 6.33 -10.81
N PHE A 191 25.65 5.96 -9.63
CA PHE A 191 25.39 6.89 -8.54
C PHE A 191 25.37 6.19 -7.18
N GLY A 192 25.66 6.96 -6.15
CA GLY A 192 25.51 6.56 -4.75
C GLY A 192 24.28 7.20 -4.11
N VAL A 193 24.23 7.14 -2.79
CA VAL A 193 23.13 7.62 -1.97
C VAL A 193 23.61 8.43 -0.76
N PHE A 194 22.75 9.31 -0.25
CA PHE A 194 22.99 10.00 1.02
C PHE A 194 22.43 9.17 2.17
N VAL A 195 23.28 8.82 3.10
CA VAL A 195 22.94 8.18 4.38
C VAL A 195 22.85 9.28 5.42
N LYS A 196 21.66 9.48 6.02
CA LYS A 196 21.34 10.66 6.84
C LYS A 196 21.40 10.42 8.35
N ASP A 197 21.13 9.18 8.77
CA ASP A 197 21.03 8.85 10.19
C ASP A 197 21.59 7.45 10.47
N ARG A 198 21.77 7.14 11.77
CA ARG A 198 22.27 5.85 12.23
C ARG A 198 21.46 4.67 11.71
N PHE A 199 20.13 4.76 11.73
CA PHE A 199 19.29 3.68 11.23
C PHE A 199 19.54 3.38 9.75
N GLN A 200 19.65 4.42 8.89
CA GLN A 200 19.99 4.22 7.49
C GLN A 200 21.39 3.63 7.32
N LYS A 201 22.35 4.00 8.19
CA LYS A 201 23.71 3.45 8.18
C LYS A 201 23.71 1.95 8.52
N ASP A 202 22.96 1.55 9.55
CA ASP A 202 22.86 0.16 9.97
C ASP A 202 22.21 -0.71 8.88
N GLU A 203 21.14 -0.20 8.25
CA GLU A 203 20.48 -0.86 7.11
C GLU A 203 21.41 -1.00 5.89
N VAL A 204 22.15 0.05 5.57
CA VAL A 204 23.14 0.04 4.47
C VAL A 204 24.25 -0.95 4.76
N ASN A 205 24.79 -0.98 5.99
CA ASN A 205 25.81 -1.93 6.40
C ASN A 205 25.33 -3.38 6.28
N GLY A 206 24.07 -3.66 6.63
CA GLY A 206 23.45 -4.97 6.43
C GLY A 206 23.44 -5.39 4.97
N ILE A 207 23.05 -4.48 4.06
CA ILE A 207 23.09 -4.74 2.61
C ILE A 207 24.53 -4.96 2.12
N LEU A 208 25.48 -4.13 2.55
CA LEU A 208 26.88 -4.25 2.15
C LEU A 208 27.47 -5.59 2.61
N LYS A 209 27.17 -6.01 3.85
CA LYS A 209 27.57 -7.31 4.38
C LYS A 209 27.01 -8.45 3.51
N TYR A 210 25.74 -8.38 3.16
CA TYR A 210 25.13 -9.37 2.26
C TYR A 210 25.80 -9.41 0.87
N LEU A 211 26.09 -8.23 0.29
CA LEU A 211 26.72 -8.16 -1.05
C LEU A 211 28.16 -8.67 -1.05
N SER A 212 28.86 -8.55 0.07
CA SER A 212 30.23 -9.09 0.23
C SER A 212 30.23 -10.57 0.57
N GLN A 213 29.25 -11.01 1.40
CA GLN A 213 29.17 -12.38 1.90
C GLN A 213 27.70 -12.81 2.05
N PRO A 214 27.10 -13.33 0.98
CA PRO A 214 25.63 -13.61 0.97
C PRO A 214 25.20 -14.73 1.92
N TYR A 215 26.12 -15.56 2.39
CA TYR A 215 25.85 -16.60 3.39
C TYR A 215 27.10 -16.93 4.20
N VAL A 216 26.89 -17.42 5.41
CA VAL A 216 27.93 -17.97 6.27
C VAL A 216 27.52 -19.40 6.61
N ILE A 217 28.41 -20.35 6.31
CA ILE A 217 28.25 -21.74 6.77
C ILE A 217 28.91 -21.80 8.14
N ASP A 218 28.11 -22.14 9.16
CA ASP A 218 28.66 -22.39 10.50
C ASP A 218 29.38 -23.73 10.49
N LYS A 219 30.71 -23.70 10.57
CA LYS A 219 31.56 -24.90 10.53
C LYS A 219 31.39 -25.81 11.74
N GLN A 220 30.88 -25.30 12.88
CA GLN A 220 30.66 -26.11 14.08
C GLN A 220 29.38 -26.97 13.98
N ALA A 221 28.53 -26.68 13.01
CA ALA A 221 27.27 -27.36 12.78
C ALA A 221 27.35 -28.48 11.73
N ILE A 222 28.55 -28.84 11.24
CA ILE A 222 28.77 -29.76 10.11
C ILE A 222 28.50 -31.24 10.46
N ASP A 223 28.45 -31.63 11.73
CA ASP A 223 28.23 -33.03 12.12
C ASP A 223 26.76 -33.49 12.07
N VAL A 224 25.84 -32.58 11.87
CA VAL A 224 24.44 -32.93 11.65
C VAL A 224 23.91 -32.07 10.51
N PHE A 225 23.66 -32.67 9.36
CA PHE A 225 23.02 -32.04 8.21
C PHE A 225 21.58 -31.65 8.57
N ASN A 226 21.44 -30.74 9.49
CA ASN A 226 20.18 -30.17 9.92
C ASN A 226 19.95 -28.88 9.13
N LYS A 227 18.81 -28.78 8.47
CA LYS A 227 18.40 -27.60 7.67
C LYS A 227 18.49 -26.28 8.45
N ASP A 228 18.70 -26.35 9.76
CA ASP A 228 18.73 -25.22 10.70
C ASP A 228 20.12 -24.59 10.86
N ASN A 229 21.17 -25.20 10.31
CA ASN A 229 22.57 -24.77 10.54
C ASN A 229 23.13 -23.82 9.47
N ILE A 230 22.36 -23.46 8.43
CA ILE A 230 22.78 -22.48 7.44
C ILE A 230 22.33 -21.09 7.90
N CYS A 231 23.26 -20.29 8.43
CA CYS A 231 23.03 -18.88 8.69
C CYS A 231 22.95 -18.10 7.37
N ILE A 232 21.73 -17.94 6.87
CA ILE A 232 21.50 -17.08 5.70
C ILE A 232 21.63 -15.63 6.17
N SER A 233 22.53 -14.88 5.51
CA SER A 233 22.63 -13.45 5.76
C SER A 233 21.29 -12.79 5.41
N THR A 234 20.63 -12.20 6.40
CA THR A 234 19.49 -11.32 6.20
C THR A 234 19.92 -10.07 5.42
N TYR A 235 19.02 -9.22 4.98
CA TYR A 235 19.31 -8.01 4.21
C TYR A 235 19.64 -8.20 2.73
N ARG A 236 19.19 -9.31 2.13
CA ARG A 236 19.28 -9.46 0.68
C ARG A 236 18.48 -8.36 -0.04
N PRO A 237 19.14 -7.53 -0.88
CA PRO A 237 18.40 -6.58 -1.72
C PRO A 237 17.67 -7.34 -2.84
N CYS A 238 16.33 -7.35 -2.80
CA CYS A 238 15.52 -8.04 -3.81
C CYS A 238 15.50 -7.28 -5.12
N TYR A 239 15.21 -5.98 -5.05
CA TYR A 239 15.22 -5.05 -6.18
C TYR A 239 15.18 -3.61 -5.72
N ALA A 240 15.56 -2.70 -6.62
CA ALA A 240 15.46 -1.27 -6.40
C ALA A 240 14.36 -0.62 -7.26
N THR A 241 13.85 0.51 -6.79
CA THR A 241 12.87 1.34 -7.51
C THR A 241 13.32 2.80 -7.44
N LEU A 242 13.47 3.48 -8.56
CA LEU A 242 13.70 4.92 -8.60
C LEU A 242 12.37 5.66 -8.52
N VAL A 243 12.29 6.58 -7.57
CA VAL A 243 11.09 7.38 -7.28
C VAL A 243 11.39 8.85 -7.51
N CYS A 244 10.78 9.41 -8.56
CA CYS A 244 10.91 10.79 -8.93
C CYS A 244 9.95 11.66 -8.11
N LYS A 245 10.47 12.64 -7.38
CA LYS A 245 9.66 13.58 -6.57
C LYS A 245 10.03 15.02 -6.88
N LYS A 246 9.02 15.86 -6.99
CA LYS A 246 9.19 17.32 -7.04
C LYS A 246 8.75 17.91 -5.70
N ILE A 247 9.72 18.35 -4.89
CA ILE A 247 9.48 18.88 -3.54
C ILE A 247 9.93 20.33 -3.52
N ARG A 248 9.01 21.27 -3.23
CA ARG A 248 9.28 22.72 -3.23
C ARG A 248 10.02 23.17 -4.52
N ASN A 249 9.52 22.74 -5.68
CA ASN A 249 10.12 22.99 -7.00
C ASN A 249 11.50 22.38 -7.25
N LYS A 250 12.11 21.69 -6.28
CA LYS A 250 13.37 20.96 -6.47
C LYS A 250 13.07 19.54 -6.92
N VAL A 251 13.78 19.12 -7.96
CA VAL A 251 13.73 17.74 -8.48
C VAL A 251 14.56 16.85 -7.55
N ARG A 252 13.96 15.79 -7.04
CA ARG A 252 14.63 14.78 -6.20
C ARG A 252 14.35 13.39 -6.73
N VAL A 253 15.35 12.55 -6.68
CA VAL A 253 15.25 11.12 -7.00
C VAL A 253 15.62 10.35 -5.75
N TYR A 254 14.76 9.41 -5.37
CA TYR A 254 15.01 8.48 -4.28
C TYR A 254 15.15 7.08 -4.84
N VAL A 255 16.00 6.29 -4.24
CA VAL A 255 16.01 4.86 -4.43
C VAL A 255 15.28 4.20 -3.25
N HIS A 256 14.30 3.37 -3.57
CA HIS A 256 13.62 2.50 -2.63
C HIS A 256 14.17 1.10 -2.84
N ILE A 257 14.89 0.57 -1.87
CA ILE A 257 15.45 -0.77 -1.90
C ILE A 257 14.50 -1.68 -1.14
N THR A 258 13.95 -2.69 -1.81
CA THR A 258 13.21 -3.75 -1.14
C THR A 258 14.21 -4.77 -0.64
N ILE A 259 14.24 -4.97 0.67
CA ILE A 259 15.20 -5.81 1.39
C ILE A 259 14.43 -6.96 2.01
N GLU A 260 15.02 -8.13 2.00
CA GLU A 260 14.52 -9.32 2.67
C GLU A 260 14.94 -9.33 4.14
N GLY A 261 14.06 -9.81 5.00
CA GLY A 261 14.24 -9.79 6.45
C GLY A 261 13.55 -8.60 7.13
N THR A 262 13.65 -8.57 8.45
CA THR A 262 13.09 -7.51 9.29
C THR A 262 14.03 -6.32 9.37
N ALA A 263 13.48 -5.11 9.44
CA ALA A 263 14.27 -3.90 9.62
C ALA A 263 14.96 -3.89 10.99
N ASN A 264 16.18 -3.33 11.03
CA ASN A 264 16.89 -3.13 12.29
C ASN A 264 16.07 -2.29 13.30
N PRO A 265 16.16 -2.57 14.60
CA PRO A 265 15.57 -1.72 15.61
C PRO A 265 16.20 -0.31 15.57
N LYS A 266 15.38 0.69 15.84
CA LYS A 266 15.87 2.06 15.98
C LYS A 266 16.37 2.28 17.39
N TYR A 267 17.52 2.92 17.51
CA TYR A 267 18.13 3.27 18.79
C TYR A 267 17.95 4.76 19.11
N ASP A 268 17.87 5.08 20.37
CA ASP A 268 17.95 6.45 20.87
C ASP A 268 19.42 6.95 20.91
N ARG A 269 19.62 8.18 21.39
CA ARG A 269 20.95 8.77 21.51
C ARG A 269 21.86 8.06 22.53
N PHE A 270 21.28 7.30 23.45
CA PHE A 270 21.99 6.55 24.48
C PHE A 270 22.25 5.10 24.09
N GLY A 271 21.82 4.66 22.92
CA GLY A 271 21.98 3.29 22.45
C GLY A 271 20.88 2.31 22.86
N ASN A 272 19.84 2.77 23.56
CA ASN A 272 18.70 1.94 23.90
C ASN A 272 17.75 1.76 22.70
N VAL A 273 17.12 0.60 22.61
CA VAL A 273 16.11 0.34 21.59
C VAL A 273 14.92 1.27 21.79
N LYS A 274 14.65 2.10 20.77
CA LYS A 274 13.41 2.88 20.72
C LYS A 274 12.21 1.96 20.54
N HIS A 275 11.12 2.26 21.25
CA HIS A 275 9.86 1.55 21.07
C HIS A 275 10.00 0.05 21.32
N LYS A 276 10.44 -0.32 22.51
CA LYS A 276 10.46 -1.71 22.99
C LYS A 276 9.05 -2.30 22.85
N LEU A 277 8.98 -3.59 22.56
CA LEU A 277 7.74 -4.35 22.58
C LEU A 277 7.39 -4.63 24.03
N GLY A 278 6.14 -4.40 24.43
CA GLY A 278 5.59 -4.76 25.73
C GLY A 278 5.39 -6.27 25.85
N LYS A 279 4.64 -6.68 26.86
CA LYS A 279 4.18 -8.05 27.07
C LYS A 279 2.67 -8.04 27.27
N GLY A 280 1.99 -9.11 26.88
CA GLY A 280 0.55 -9.28 27.05
C GLY A 280 -0.25 -8.96 25.79
N ILE A 281 -1.56 -8.90 25.95
CA ILE A 281 -2.52 -8.77 24.86
C ILE A 281 -3.10 -7.35 24.82
N VAL A 282 -3.36 -6.82 23.63
CA VAL A 282 -4.18 -5.63 23.43
C VAL A 282 -5.28 -5.91 22.42
N GLY A 283 -6.54 -5.85 22.86
CA GLY A 283 -7.72 -5.86 22.01
C GLY A 283 -8.03 -4.45 21.50
N CYS A 284 -8.26 -4.28 20.20
CA CYS A 284 -8.47 -2.97 19.61
C CYS A 284 -9.64 -2.92 18.61
N ASP A 285 -10.63 -2.08 18.91
CA ASP A 285 -11.67 -1.70 17.94
C ASP A 285 -11.22 -0.48 17.15
N ILE A 286 -10.98 -0.69 15.84
CA ILE A 286 -10.53 0.37 14.94
C ILE A 286 -11.76 1.01 14.26
N GLY A 287 -12.19 2.17 14.75
CA GLY A 287 -13.25 2.98 14.15
C GLY A 287 -12.79 3.79 12.93
N THR A 288 -13.69 4.60 12.38
CA THR A 288 -13.37 5.55 11.30
C THR A 288 -12.71 6.84 11.81
N GLN A 289 -12.88 7.14 13.08
CA GLN A 289 -12.38 8.35 13.75
C GLN A 289 -11.57 8.02 14.98
N THR A 290 -11.97 7.04 15.74
CA THR A 290 -11.44 6.64 17.04
C THR A 290 -10.88 5.24 16.97
N ILE A 291 -9.96 4.94 17.88
CA ILE A 291 -9.57 3.59 18.28
C ILE A 291 -9.90 3.44 19.76
N ALA A 292 -10.57 2.36 20.11
CA ALA A 292 -10.71 1.92 21.50
C ALA A 292 -9.78 0.73 21.70
N TYR A 293 -9.11 0.66 22.82
CA TYR A 293 -8.21 -0.44 23.14
C TYR A 293 -8.26 -0.80 24.62
N THR A 294 -8.07 -2.07 24.90
CA THR A 294 -8.02 -2.67 26.22
C THR A 294 -6.81 -3.59 26.29
N SER A 295 -6.02 -3.46 27.33
CA SER A 295 -4.84 -4.30 27.62
C SER A 295 -4.77 -4.62 29.09
N ASP A 296 -3.81 -5.44 29.49
CA ASP A 296 -3.55 -5.77 30.90
C ASP A 296 -3.25 -4.53 31.77
N SER A 297 -2.64 -3.49 31.17
CA SER A 297 -2.14 -2.32 31.90
C SER A 297 -3.02 -1.08 31.76
N GLU A 298 -3.76 -0.93 30.67
CA GLU A 298 -4.56 0.26 30.41
C GLU A 298 -5.74 0.04 29.45
N VAL A 299 -6.76 0.90 29.60
CA VAL A 299 -7.89 1.02 28.69
C VAL A 299 -7.93 2.43 28.13
N GLY A 300 -8.19 2.57 26.85
CA GLY A 300 -8.20 3.91 26.25
C GLY A 300 -9.11 4.06 25.02
N LEU A 301 -9.52 5.31 24.80
CA LEU A 301 -10.25 5.74 23.63
C LEU A 301 -9.55 6.97 23.05
N LYS A 302 -8.96 6.84 21.88
CA LYS A 302 -8.17 7.90 21.24
C LYS A 302 -8.75 8.26 19.87
N ASN A 303 -8.69 9.53 19.51
CA ASN A 303 -8.95 9.96 18.14
C ASN A 303 -7.72 9.67 17.28
N LEU A 304 -7.90 8.95 16.16
CA LEU A 304 -6.83 8.71 15.21
C LEU A 304 -6.24 10.02 14.68
N ALA A 305 -4.91 10.11 14.65
CA ALA A 305 -4.15 11.28 14.21
C ALA A 305 -4.46 12.56 14.98
N GLU A 306 -4.94 12.49 16.21
CA GLU A 306 -5.27 13.66 17.05
C GLU A 306 -4.06 14.56 17.30
N ARG A 307 -2.90 13.97 17.56
CA ARG A 307 -1.63 14.70 17.74
C ARG A 307 -1.19 15.47 16.50
N GLY A 308 -1.71 15.13 15.33
CA GLY A 308 -1.51 15.86 14.08
C GLY A 308 -2.36 17.13 13.98
N ARG A 309 -2.37 18.00 15.01
CA ARG A 309 -3.21 19.22 15.11
C ARG A 309 -3.20 20.06 13.84
N SER A 310 -2.08 20.18 13.16
CA SER A 310 -1.94 20.92 11.90
C SER A 310 -2.86 20.44 10.79
N ILE A 311 -3.31 19.18 10.82
CA ILE A 311 -4.21 18.59 9.80
C ILE A 311 -5.55 19.36 9.83
N PHE A 312 -6.09 19.58 11.02
CA PHE A 312 -7.39 20.24 11.23
C PHE A 312 -7.30 21.75 11.02
N THR A 313 -6.25 22.39 11.52
CA THR A 313 -6.00 23.82 11.32
C THR A 313 -5.77 24.17 9.85
N ASN A 314 -5.17 23.29 9.08
CA ASN A 314 -4.92 23.48 7.66
C ASN A 314 -6.16 23.25 6.76
N GLU A 315 -7.24 22.67 7.26
CA GLU A 315 -8.46 22.45 6.44
C GLU A 315 -9.05 23.75 5.90
N ARG A 316 -9.07 24.81 6.69
CA ARG A 316 -9.54 26.13 6.22
C ARG A 316 -8.63 26.68 5.13
N LYS A 317 -7.31 26.57 5.31
CA LYS A 317 -6.32 26.99 4.31
C LYS A 317 -6.47 26.20 3.02
N GLU A 318 -6.64 24.88 3.10
CA GLU A 318 -6.88 24.02 1.93
C GLU A 318 -8.13 24.46 1.14
N ARG A 319 -9.25 24.72 1.84
CA ARG A 319 -10.49 25.19 1.20
C ARG A 319 -10.33 26.54 0.52
N LEU A 320 -9.64 27.49 1.14
CA LEU A 320 -9.41 28.81 0.55
C LEU A 320 -8.54 28.73 -0.71
N ILE A 321 -7.49 27.90 -0.68
CA ILE A 321 -6.65 27.66 -1.86
C ILE A 321 -7.47 27.03 -2.99
N TYR A 322 -8.30 26.03 -2.69
CA TYR A 322 -9.18 25.41 -3.68
C TYR A 322 -10.15 26.39 -4.32
N ARG A 323 -10.80 27.24 -3.52
CA ARG A 323 -11.70 28.29 -4.04
C ARG A 323 -10.96 29.30 -4.93
N ALA A 324 -9.75 29.70 -4.54
CA ALA A 324 -8.92 30.57 -5.35
C ALA A 324 -8.46 29.95 -6.67
N MET A 325 -8.11 28.65 -6.64
CA MET A 325 -7.80 27.87 -7.84
C MET A 325 -9.01 27.74 -8.76
N ASP A 326 -10.18 27.46 -8.19
CA ASP A 326 -11.42 27.32 -8.98
C ASP A 326 -11.81 28.62 -9.66
N ARG A 327 -11.77 29.75 -8.95
CA ARG A 327 -12.00 31.08 -9.54
C ARG A 327 -11.01 31.37 -10.68
N SER A 328 -9.72 31.16 -10.46
CA SER A 328 -8.70 31.35 -11.49
C SER A 328 -8.92 30.44 -12.70
N ARG A 329 -9.35 29.22 -12.49
CA ARG A 329 -9.64 28.27 -13.58
C ARG A 329 -10.87 28.70 -14.39
N ARG A 330 -11.94 29.16 -13.74
CA ARG A 330 -13.17 29.65 -14.39
C ARG A 330 -12.89 30.85 -15.27
N ILE A 331 -12.20 31.85 -14.73
CA ILE A 331 -11.86 33.09 -15.47
C ILE A 331 -11.04 32.79 -16.73
N ASN A 332 -10.10 31.84 -16.66
CA ASN A 332 -9.24 31.52 -17.81
C ASN A 332 -9.84 30.48 -18.79
N ASN A 333 -11.01 29.95 -18.50
CA ASN A 333 -11.65 28.90 -19.34
C ASN A 333 -13.19 28.98 -19.30
N PRO A 334 -13.79 30.13 -19.60
CA PRO A 334 -15.25 30.28 -19.52
C PRO A 334 -15.97 29.30 -20.48
N GLN A 335 -15.39 29.01 -21.63
CA GLN A 335 -15.92 28.08 -22.63
C GLN A 335 -16.12 26.64 -22.12
N ASN A 336 -15.47 26.26 -21.02
CA ASN A 336 -15.56 24.93 -20.42
C ASN A 336 -16.68 24.79 -19.39
N TYR A 337 -17.46 25.85 -19.15
CA TYR A 337 -18.53 25.89 -18.16
C TYR A 337 -19.89 26.15 -18.80
N ASN A 338 -20.94 25.59 -18.23
CA ASN A 338 -22.34 25.93 -18.50
C ASN A 338 -22.71 27.21 -17.75
N ASP A 339 -23.86 27.82 -18.09
CA ASP A 339 -24.39 29.03 -17.46
C ASP A 339 -24.66 28.83 -15.95
N ASP A 340 -25.02 27.62 -15.54
CA ASP A 340 -25.17 27.23 -14.12
C ASP A 340 -23.84 27.07 -13.38
N GLY A 341 -22.70 27.33 -14.05
CA GLY A 341 -21.36 27.21 -13.52
C GLY A 341 -20.86 25.76 -13.37
N THR A 342 -21.59 24.77 -13.88
CA THR A 342 -21.10 23.39 -13.96
C THR A 342 -20.14 23.20 -15.13
N ILE A 343 -19.27 22.18 -15.04
CA ILE A 343 -18.34 21.88 -16.12
C ILE A 343 -19.08 21.13 -17.24
N LYS A 344 -18.99 21.60 -18.47
CA LYS A 344 -19.57 20.95 -19.67
C LYS A 344 -19.09 19.49 -19.75
N LYS A 345 -19.87 18.59 -20.30
CA LYS A 345 -19.49 17.19 -20.57
C LYS A 345 -18.51 17.11 -21.77
N GLY A 346 -17.75 16.03 -21.89
CA GLY A 346 -16.83 15.75 -23.01
C GLY A 346 -15.39 16.20 -22.77
N HIS A 347 -14.55 16.11 -23.81
CA HIS A 347 -13.14 16.50 -23.77
C HIS A 347 -12.98 18.01 -23.64
N LYS A 348 -11.98 18.45 -22.85
CA LYS A 348 -11.73 19.88 -22.60
C LYS A 348 -10.23 20.18 -22.59
N VAL A 349 -9.91 21.31 -23.18
CA VAL A 349 -8.57 21.91 -23.06
C VAL A 349 -8.62 22.96 -21.94
N TRP A 350 -7.68 22.85 -21.00
CA TRP A 350 -7.59 23.76 -19.86
C TRP A 350 -6.36 24.67 -19.98
N LYS A 351 -6.59 25.96 -19.97
CA LYS A 351 -5.53 26.98 -19.83
C LYS A 351 -5.36 27.35 -18.36
N TYR A 352 -4.13 27.28 -17.86
CA TYR A 352 -3.82 27.58 -16.44
C TYR A 352 -2.92 28.80 -16.36
N SER A 353 -3.39 29.83 -15.66
CA SER A 353 -2.60 31.03 -15.35
C SER A 353 -1.42 30.72 -14.41
N ASN A 354 -0.44 31.62 -14.37
CA ASN A 354 0.68 31.50 -13.41
C ASN A 354 0.21 31.52 -11.96
N ARG A 355 -0.84 32.32 -11.65
CA ARG A 355 -1.50 32.33 -10.35
C ARG A 355 -2.06 30.95 -9.98
N TYR A 356 -2.77 30.30 -10.90
CA TYR A 356 -3.28 28.93 -10.70
C TYR A 356 -2.13 27.95 -10.39
N LYS A 357 -1.05 27.99 -11.19
CA LYS A 357 0.12 27.12 -11.00
C LYS A 357 0.79 27.32 -9.65
N LYS A 358 0.95 28.58 -9.18
CA LYS A 358 1.48 28.92 -7.85
C LYS A 358 0.58 28.38 -6.74
N LEU A 359 -0.75 28.56 -6.83
CA LEU A 359 -1.73 28.05 -5.87
C LEU A 359 -1.73 26.51 -5.84
N LYS A 360 -1.65 25.86 -7.00
CA LYS A 360 -1.56 24.41 -7.11
C LYS A 360 -0.30 23.86 -6.40
N ASN A 361 0.84 24.49 -6.57
CA ASN A 361 2.07 24.14 -5.88
C ASN A 361 1.92 24.29 -4.36
N LYS A 362 1.33 25.40 -3.90
CA LYS A 362 1.04 25.66 -2.47
C LYS A 362 0.12 24.59 -1.89
N HIS A 363 -0.95 24.24 -2.61
CA HIS A 363 -1.87 23.16 -2.22
C HIS A 363 -1.16 21.80 -2.12
N THR A 364 -0.35 21.44 -3.13
CA THR A 364 0.41 20.18 -3.13
C THR A 364 1.36 20.07 -1.94
N GLN A 365 2.06 21.18 -1.58
CA GLN A 365 2.92 21.20 -0.38
C GLN A 365 2.12 21.05 0.91
N LEU A 366 0.97 21.72 1.03
CA LEU A 366 0.09 21.59 2.20
C LEU A 366 -0.39 20.15 2.38
N CYS A 367 -0.86 19.51 1.30
CA CYS A 367 -1.28 18.10 1.32
C CYS A 367 -0.12 17.17 1.73
N ARG A 368 1.11 17.42 1.24
CA ARG A 368 2.30 16.64 1.60
C ARG A 368 2.61 16.76 3.10
N ILE A 369 2.62 17.97 3.64
CA ILE A 369 2.87 18.22 5.06
C ILE A 369 1.79 17.53 5.91
N ASN A 370 0.51 17.69 5.55
CA ASN A 370 -0.59 17.05 6.26
C ASN A 370 -0.49 15.52 6.23
N SER A 371 -0.02 14.95 5.12
CA SER A 371 0.20 13.50 5.04
C SER A 371 1.32 13.04 5.97
N ILE A 372 2.44 13.78 6.02
CA ILE A 372 3.56 13.45 6.91
C ILE A 372 3.12 13.51 8.37
N ASN A 373 2.50 14.63 8.78
CA ASN A 373 2.06 14.83 10.16
C ASN A 373 1.06 13.75 10.62
N ARG A 374 0.16 13.34 9.72
CA ARG A 374 -0.79 12.27 9.97
C ARG A 374 -0.11 10.92 10.17
N HIS A 375 0.86 10.57 9.32
CA HIS A 375 1.60 9.35 9.46
C HIS A 375 2.45 9.32 10.73
N LEU A 376 3.04 10.47 11.12
CA LEU A 376 3.78 10.57 12.36
C LEU A 376 2.86 10.36 13.58
N ALA A 377 1.73 11.05 13.64
CA ALA A 377 0.77 10.92 14.73
C ALA A 377 0.25 9.48 14.86
N ILE A 378 -0.11 8.84 13.73
CA ILE A 378 -0.54 7.44 13.73
C ILE A 378 0.59 6.50 14.20
N ASN A 379 1.83 6.76 13.77
CA ASN A 379 2.97 5.94 14.18
C ASN A 379 3.28 6.08 15.68
N GLU A 380 3.02 7.24 16.28
CA GLU A 380 3.10 7.44 17.74
C GLU A 380 2.06 6.61 18.48
N ASP A 381 0.78 6.62 18.00
CA ASP A 381 -0.28 5.80 18.58
C ASP A 381 0.07 4.29 18.49
N ILE A 382 0.60 3.84 17.34
CA ILE A 382 1.03 2.45 17.16
C ILE A 382 2.22 2.11 18.08
N ASN A 383 3.20 3.00 18.23
CA ASN A 383 4.34 2.76 19.11
C ASN A 383 3.91 2.67 20.58
N HIS A 384 2.90 3.45 20.98
CA HIS A 384 2.31 3.34 22.30
C HIS A 384 1.65 1.98 22.51
N LEU A 385 0.78 1.52 21.57
CA LEU A 385 0.15 0.21 21.69
C LEU A 385 1.18 -0.95 21.73
N ARG A 386 2.28 -0.81 21.01
CA ARG A 386 3.38 -1.78 21.07
C ARG A 386 4.17 -1.75 22.37
N SER A 387 4.20 -0.62 23.07
CA SER A 387 4.91 -0.54 24.37
C SER A 387 4.15 -1.22 25.53
N ILE A 388 2.87 -1.50 25.33
CA ILE A 388 2.01 -2.12 26.35
C ILE A 388 1.69 -3.60 26.08
N ALA A 389 1.92 -4.10 24.86
CA ALA A 389 1.60 -5.49 24.51
C ALA A 389 2.51 -6.02 23.38
N ASP A 390 2.67 -7.34 23.31
CA ASP A 390 3.30 -8.06 22.19
C ASP A 390 2.29 -8.72 21.26
N THR A 391 1.06 -8.87 21.69
CA THR A 391 -0.04 -9.47 20.92
C THR A 391 -1.14 -8.44 20.66
N PHE A 392 -1.50 -8.24 19.40
CA PHE A 392 -2.52 -7.29 18.97
C PHE A 392 -3.69 -8.01 18.30
N VAL A 393 -4.89 -7.83 18.86
CA VAL A 393 -6.13 -8.47 18.40
C VAL A 393 -7.11 -7.43 17.88
N THR A 394 -7.68 -7.63 16.69
CA THR A 394 -8.64 -6.70 16.08
C THR A 394 -9.60 -7.38 15.12
N GLU A 395 -10.72 -6.70 14.81
CA GLU A 395 -11.60 -7.09 13.73
C GLU A 395 -11.04 -6.73 12.35
N PRO A 396 -11.27 -7.55 11.30
CA PRO A 396 -10.90 -7.20 9.93
C PRO A 396 -11.76 -6.05 9.41
N LYS A 397 -11.18 -4.90 9.09
CA LYS A 397 -11.91 -3.72 8.58
C LYS A 397 -11.49 -3.31 7.19
N ASN A 398 -12.46 -3.09 6.32
CA ASN A 398 -12.23 -2.63 4.95
C ASN A 398 -12.53 -1.13 4.79
N ALA A 399 -11.54 -0.27 5.04
CA ALA A 399 -11.66 1.18 4.90
C ALA A 399 -12.12 1.63 3.50
N LYS A 400 -11.86 0.86 2.45
CA LYS A 400 -12.32 1.17 1.08
C LYS A 400 -13.82 0.99 0.93
N LYS A 401 -14.41 -0.05 1.55
CA LYS A 401 -15.88 -0.24 1.56
C LYS A 401 -16.58 0.94 2.24
N LEU A 402 -16.02 1.46 3.33
CA LEU A 402 -16.57 2.62 4.06
C LEU A 402 -16.51 3.94 3.27
N GLN A 403 -15.61 4.05 2.29
CA GLN A 403 -15.52 5.22 1.41
C GLN A 403 -16.50 5.18 0.24
N ARG A 404 -17.12 4.04 -0.05
CA ARG A 404 -18.05 3.91 -1.17
C ARG A 404 -19.29 4.78 -0.96
N ARG A 405 -19.75 5.40 -2.05
CA ARG A 405 -21.01 6.13 -2.05
C ARG A 405 -22.16 5.14 -1.87
N ALA A 406 -23.09 5.44 -0.97
CA ALA A 406 -24.31 4.65 -0.83
C ALA A 406 -25.04 4.54 -2.18
N LYS A 407 -25.45 3.31 -2.55
CA LYS A 407 -26.13 3.08 -3.84
C LYS A 407 -27.54 3.65 -3.83
N ASN A 408 -28.27 3.45 -2.73
CA ASN A 408 -29.67 3.85 -2.62
C ASN A 408 -29.82 5.34 -2.30
N THR A 409 -30.76 5.97 -2.97
CA THR A 409 -31.19 7.33 -2.67
C THR A 409 -32.34 7.23 -1.69
N THR A 410 -32.30 7.98 -0.58
CA THR A 410 -33.38 8.07 0.41
C THR A 410 -33.96 9.47 0.41
N ILE A 411 -35.22 9.57 0.71
CA ILE A 411 -35.97 10.82 0.79
C ILE A 411 -36.20 11.12 2.28
N ASN A 412 -36.09 12.37 2.68
CA ASN A 412 -36.37 12.79 4.06
C ASN A 412 -37.88 13.08 4.26
N ALA A 413 -38.27 13.31 5.51
CA ALA A 413 -39.68 13.62 5.86
C ALA A 413 -40.24 14.87 5.12
N LYS A 414 -39.38 15.74 4.56
CA LYS A 414 -39.76 16.93 3.78
C LYS A 414 -39.81 16.69 2.28
N GLY A 415 -39.79 15.44 1.81
CA GLY A 415 -39.78 15.07 0.39
C GLY A 415 -38.49 15.35 -0.36
N LYS A 416 -37.45 15.84 0.32
CA LYS A 416 -36.15 16.15 -0.34
C LYS A 416 -35.23 14.94 -0.32
N ILE A 417 -34.45 14.78 -1.40
CA ILE A 417 -33.42 13.73 -1.51
C ILE A 417 -32.35 13.94 -0.42
N ASN A 418 -32.15 12.92 0.41
CA ASN A 418 -31.11 12.91 1.42
C ASN A 418 -29.73 12.95 0.80
N ARG A 419 -28.85 13.79 1.37
CA ARG A 419 -27.45 13.79 0.99
C ARG A 419 -26.84 12.45 1.35
N LYS A 420 -26.32 11.71 0.36
CA LYS A 420 -25.66 10.43 0.59
C LYS A 420 -24.51 10.60 1.57
N ARG A 421 -24.57 9.91 2.71
CA ARG A 421 -23.52 9.96 3.73
C ARG A 421 -22.20 9.47 3.14
N ARG A 422 -21.11 10.19 3.44
CA ARG A 422 -19.74 9.87 3.01
C ARG A 422 -18.80 10.07 4.17
N PHE A 423 -18.13 9.00 4.58
CA PHE A 423 -17.07 9.08 5.57
C PHE A 423 -15.73 9.52 4.98
N GLY A 424 -15.66 9.81 3.68
CA GLY A 424 -14.41 10.07 2.96
C GLY A 424 -13.53 11.17 3.55
N LYS A 425 -14.12 12.23 4.13
CA LYS A 425 -13.33 13.29 4.78
C LYS A 425 -12.73 12.80 6.10
N SER A 426 -13.49 12.13 6.93
CA SER A 426 -13.03 11.55 8.18
C SER A 426 -11.92 10.52 7.93
N ILE A 427 -12.17 9.58 7.02
CA ILE A 427 -11.20 8.56 6.64
C ILE A 427 -9.94 9.17 6.01
N LYS A 428 -10.08 10.21 5.15
CA LYS A 428 -8.92 10.95 4.60
C LYS A 428 -8.05 11.56 5.70
N ASN A 429 -8.68 12.17 6.71
CA ASN A 429 -7.95 12.90 7.75
C ASN A 429 -7.34 11.98 8.82
N ARG A 430 -7.98 10.85 9.08
CA ARG A 430 -7.60 9.92 10.16
C ARG A 430 -6.92 8.64 9.68
N CYS A 431 -7.05 8.28 8.40
CA CYS A 431 -6.41 7.14 7.74
C CYS A 431 -6.45 5.81 8.53
N PRO A 432 -7.63 5.30 8.95
CA PRO A 432 -7.71 4.06 9.72
C PRO A 432 -7.11 2.85 8.97
N GLY A 433 -7.21 2.81 7.63
CA GLY A 433 -6.57 1.77 6.83
C GLY A 433 -5.04 1.84 6.84
N TYR A 434 -4.44 3.03 7.02
CA TYR A 434 -3.00 3.17 7.22
C TYR A 434 -2.60 2.68 8.62
N PHE A 435 -3.39 3.01 9.63
CA PHE A 435 -3.18 2.51 11.00
C PHE A 435 -3.18 0.97 11.02
N GLN A 436 -4.23 0.33 10.46
CA GLN A 436 -4.34 -1.12 10.41
C GLN A 436 -3.17 -1.80 9.68
N LEU A 437 -2.76 -1.25 8.53
CA LEU A 437 -1.62 -1.78 7.79
C LEU A 437 -0.31 -1.63 8.57
N GLN A 438 -0.08 -0.47 9.18
CA GLN A 438 1.18 -0.21 9.88
C GLN A 438 1.30 -0.95 11.20
N ILE A 439 0.20 -1.12 11.94
CA ILE A 439 0.23 -1.88 13.19
C ILE A 439 0.52 -3.35 12.91
N LYS A 440 -0.14 -3.94 11.90
CA LYS A 440 0.14 -5.29 11.42
C LYS A 440 1.63 -5.47 11.06
N ASN A 441 2.15 -4.58 10.23
CA ASN A 441 3.56 -4.64 9.82
C ASN A 441 4.51 -4.50 11.01
N LYS A 442 4.22 -3.58 11.94
CA LYS A 442 5.11 -3.33 13.08
C LYS A 442 5.10 -4.44 14.12
N PHE A 443 3.97 -5.08 14.38
CA PHE A 443 3.92 -6.25 15.25
C PHE A 443 4.67 -7.42 14.60
N ASN A 444 4.32 -7.79 13.38
CA ASN A 444 4.96 -8.90 12.68
C ASN A 444 6.48 -8.71 12.51
N ASN A 445 6.94 -7.47 12.25
CA ASN A 445 8.37 -7.19 12.02
C ASN A 445 9.19 -7.04 13.32
N THR A 446 8.61 -7.26 14.47
CA THR A 446 9.31 -7.09 15.78
C THR A 446 9.03 -8.24 16.74
N ASN A 447 8.83 -9.43 16.23
CA ASN A 447 8.50 -10.64 16.99
C ASN A 447 7.21 -10.53 17.83
N GLY A 448 6.31 -9.60 17.49
CA GLY A 448 4.97 -9.53 18.04
C GLY A 448 3.98 -10.32 17.19
N VAL A 449 2.81 -10.55 17.74
CA VAL A 449 1.72 -11.29 17.09
C VAL A 449 0.61 -10.33 16.68
N TYR A 450 0.10 -10.46 15.44
CA TYR A 450 -1.06 -9.71 14.96
C TYR A 450 -2.17 -10.67 14.55
N ILE A 451 -3.32 -10.55 15.18
CA ILE A 451 -4.46 -11.44 15.02
C ILE A 451 -5.66 -10.65 14.50
N GLU A 452 -6.25 -11.10 13.39
CA GLU A 452 -7.56 -10.66 12.93
C GLU A 452 -8.59 -11.73 13.26
N VAL A 453 -9.60 -11.36 14.05
CA VAL A 453 -10.69 -12.29 14.41
C VAL A 453 -11.49 -12.68 13.16
N PRO A 454 -12.18 -13.83 13.15
CA PRO A 454 -13.07 -14.23 12.08
C PRO A 454 -14.14 -13.17 11.76
N ASN A 455 -14.60 -13.10 10.49
CA ASN A 455 -15.56 -12.07 10.05
C ASN A 455 -16.97 -12.22 10.65
N ASP A 456 -17.30 -13.37 11.18
CA ASP A 456 -18.54 -13.69 11.87
C ASP A 456 -18.55 -13.22 13.32
N TYR A 457 -17.39 -13.07 13.94
CA TYR A 457 -17.27 -12.44 15.24
C TYR A 457 -17.51 -10.94 15.15
N LYS A 458 -18.59 -10.47 15.79
CA LYS A 458 -19.03 -9.07 15.75
C LYS A 458 -19.01 -8.50 17.17
N ALA A 459 -17.83 -8.15 17.67
CA ALA A 459 -17.61 -7.63 19.02
C ALA A 459 -18.60 -6.51 19.40
N SER A 460 -18.91 -5.60 18.47
CA SER A 460 -19.86 -4.50 18.72
C SER A 460 -21.33 -4.93 18.89
N GLN A 461 -21.67 -6.18 18.63
CA GLN A 461 -23.03 -6.73 18.75
C GLN A 461 -23.12 -7.85 19.76
N TYR A 462 -22.02 -8.45 20.18
CA TYR A 462 -21.99 -9.53 21.14
C TYR A 462 -22.22 -9.02 22.56
N ASP A 463 -23.02 -9.74 23.32
CA ASP A 463 -23.25 -9.54 24.75
C ASP A 463 -22.81 -10.81 25.47
N HIS A 464 -21.70 -10.74 26.20
CA HIS A 464 -21.10 -11.89 26.86
C HIS A 464 -21.91 -12.35 28.10
N THR A 465 -22.74 -11.47 28.66
CA THR A 465 -23.58 -11.80 29.83
C THR A 465 -24.83 -12.59 29.41
N ALA A 466 -25.28 -12.44 28.17
CA ALA A 466 -26.40 -13.18 27.58
C ALA A 466 -25.95 -14.25 26.56
N ASP A 467 -24.65 -14.36 26.28
CA ASP A 467 -24.05 -15.19 25.22
C ASP A 467 -24.79 -15.08 23.88
N ASN A 468 -25.14 -13.85 23.50
CA ASN A 468 -25.97 -13.60 22.32
C ASN A 468 -25.54 -12.35 21.52
N TYR A 469 -25.89 -12.33 20.22
CA TYR A 469 -25.66 -11.20 19.33
C TYR A 469 -26.89 -10.30 19.25
N ILE A 470 -26.82 -9.11 19.81
CA ILE A 470 -27.90 -8.12 19.80
C ILE A 470 -27.54 -6.99 18.84
N LYS A 471 -28.36 -6.78 17.81
CA LYS A 471 -28.18 -5.71 16.84
C LYS A 471 -28.49 -4.35 17.46
N LYS A 472 -27.45 -3.52 17.63
CA LYS A 472 -27.54 -2.19 18.23
C LYS A 472 -27.52 -1.09 17.16
N LYS A 473 -28.15 0.05 17.44
CA LYS A 473 -28.09 1.20 16.51
C LYS A 473 -26.70 1.83 16.56
N LEU A 474 -26.19 2.28 15.41
CA LEU A 474 -24.87 2.94 15.33
C LEU A 474 -24.79 4.27 16.08
N SER A 475 -25.95 4.90 16.36
CA SER A 475 -26.07 6.12 17.17
C SER A 475 -25.84 5.88 18.65
N ASP A 476 -26.14 4.67 19.13
CA ASP A 476 -26.10 4.35 20.54
C ASP A 476 -24.65 4.11 20.97
N ARG A 477 -24.12 5.05 21.75
CA ARG A 477 -22.73 5.01 22.24
C ARG A 477 -22.62 4.30 23.57
N MET A 478 -23.67 4.36 24.38
CA MET A 478 -23.82 3.63 25.63
C MET A 478 -24.97 2.65 25.46
N TYR A 479 -24.84 1.47 26.02
CA TYR A 479 -25.91 0.50 26.08
C TYR A 479 -25.82 -0.37 27.33
N LYS A 480 -26.93 -0.96 27.69
CA LYS A 480 -27.08 -1.81 28.85
C LYS A 480 -26.91 -3.26 28.42
N LEU A 481 -26.05 -4.01 29.11
CA LEU A 481 -25.90 -5.45 28.95
C LEU A 481 -27.11 -6.17 29.59
N PHE A 482 -27.23 -7.47 29.35
CA PHE A 482 -28.32 -8.27 29.90
C PHE A 482 -28.31 -8.28 31.44
N ASP A 483 -27.14 -8.28 32.07
CA ASP A 483 -26.96 -8.19 33.53
C ASP A 483 -27.25 -6.79 34.10
N GLY A 484 -27.60 -5.83 33.25
CA GLY A 484 -27.88 -4.46 33.66
C GLY A 484 -26.69 -3.51 33.63
N THR A 485 -25.47 -3.98 33.38
CA THR A 485 -24.24 -3.18 33.32
C THR A 485 -24.27 -2.19 32.15
N LEU A 486 -24.02 -0.91 32.42
CA LEU A 486 -23.95 0.14 31.38
C LEU A 486 -22.53 0.21 30.83
N VAL A 487 -22.37 0.00 29.52
CA VAL A 487 -21.06 -0.01 28.85
C VAL A 487 -21.00 0.96 27.69
N GLN A 488 -19.79 1.55 27.49
CA GLN A 488 -19.49 2.31 26.30
C GLN A 488 -19.12 1.35 25.17
N ARG A 489 -19.82 1.46 24.03
CA ARG A 489 -19.79 0.48 22.96
C ARG A 489 -18.39 0.18 22.42
N ASP A 490 -17.60 1.22 22.13
CA ASP A 490 -16.30 1.04 21.47
C ASP A 490 -15.26 0.46 22.46
N TRP A 491 -15.34 0.82 23.75
CA TRP A 491 -14.53 0.19 24.81
C TRP A 491 -14.92 -1.27 25.03
N TYR A 492 -16.23 -1.53 25.13
CA TYR A 492 -16.68 -2.88 25.31
C TYR A 492 -16.29 -3.81 24.15
N SER A 493 -16.33 -3.29 22.91
CA SER A 493 -15.83 -4.04 21.76
C SER A 493 -14.33 -4.34 21.87
N SER A 494 -13.53 -3.41 22.38
CA SER A 494 -12.09 -3.64 22.58
C SER A 494 -11.81 -4.63 23.74
N TYR A 495 -12.63 -4.60 24.78
CA TYR A 495 -12.58 -5.56 25.89
C TYR A 495 -12.88 -6.98 25.41
N LEU A 496 -13.93 -7.17 24.62
CA LEU A 496 -14.26 -8.47 24.05
C LEU A 496 -13.15 -9.02 23.15
N LEU A 497 -12.49 -8.14 22.37
CA LEU A 497 -11.33 -8.52 21.56
C LEU A 497 -10.09 -8.88 22.41
N TYR A 498 -9.94 -8.25 23.57
CA TYR A 498 -8.89 -8.58 24.54
C TYR A 498 -9.13 -9.93 25.20
N CYS A 499 -10.38 -10.27 25.56
CA CYS A 499 -10.75 -11.51 26.23
C CYS A 499 -10.79 -12.75 25.31
N ILE A 500 -10.60 -12.61 23.98
CA ILE A 500 -10.62 -13.75 23.07
C ILE A 500 -9.40 -14.65 23.32
N ASP A 501 -9.67 -15.88 23.74
CA ASP A 501 -8.65 -16.92 23.93
C ASP A 501 -8.25 -17.49 22.56
N TYR A 502 -7.07 -17.18 22.12
CA TYR A 502 -6.43 -17.80 20.95
C TYR A 502 -5.41 -18.83 21.43
N LYS A 503 -5.91 -19.94 21.93
CA LYS A 503 -5.10 -21.15 22.10
C LYS A 503 -5.06 -21.96 20.82
#